data_c6a21e038f4b948220cbd70d7a78caaf
#
_entry.id   c6a21e038f4b948220cbd70d7a78caaf
#
_cell.length_a   1.000
_cell.length_b   1.000
_cell.length_c   1.000
_cell.angle_alpha   90.00
_cell.angle_beta   90.00
_cell.angle_gamma   90.00
#
_symmetry.space_group_name_H-M   'P 1'
#
loop_
_entity.id
_entity.type
_entity.pdbx_description
1 polymer ?
#
loop_
_entity_poly.entity_id
_entity_poly.type
_entity_poly.pdbx_seq_one_letter_code
_entity_poly.pdbx_strand_id
1 'polypeptide(L)'
;FTVWHDEYISITGDTLPLDYYVYPDHYEIVYDNYLLTKNMMTVFADKFGEYPFMNEKYGHVEFGRGGGMEHQTISSMGGYSQWLIAHELGHQWWGNLVTCKSFNHIWLNEGFARFSEALWEEDYNGFESYKNYWINHAYYGPGTIYVENADNVSQIFDLNLTYNKAGWVVHMLRGVMGDSTFFETLKSYGSNDSLAYNSADTEDFKDVCEAVSGLDLDAFFDQWIYGAFYPKYAVSWQLNNQDELVIDIEQQQSWQYFKMPIQIAIITPFDTLEYNVQNQSQFEQYNLGSVGSSIVELQLDPNNWILKEVEYLTLSDIIPKKEHLKFYPAYPNPF
;
A
#
# COMPACT_ATOMS: atom_id res chain seq x y z
N PHE A 1 8.71 32.62 -18.01
CA PHE A 1 8.39 32.11 -16.66
C PHE A 1 8.34 33.26 -15.65
N THR A 2 7.44 33.17 -14.69
CA THR A 2 7.55 33.83 -13.39
C THR A 2 8.40 32.92 -12.51
N VAL A 3 9.36 33.47 -11.80
CA VAL A 3 10.30 32.73 -10.97
C VAL A 3 10.20 33.26 -9.55
N TRP A 4 10.13 32.34 -8.56
CA TRP A 4 10.34 32.71 -7.17
C TRP A 4 11.22 31.69 -6.47
N HIS A 5 11.77 32.08 -5.36
CA HIS A 5 12.69 31.30 -4.56
C HIS A 5 12.13 31.11 -3.15
N ASP A 6 12.36 29.94 -2.57
CA ASP A 6 12.08 29.61 -1.18
C ASP A 6 13.24 28.78 -0.63
N GLU A 7 13.15 28.33 0.59
CA GLU A 7 14.18 27.54 1.27
C GLU A 7 13.54 26.40 2.06
N TYR A 8 14.18 25.25 2.01
CA TYR A 8 13.93 24.15 2.93
C TYR A 8 15.05 24.08 3.96
N ILE A 9 14.69 23.95 5.23
CA ILE A 9 15.65 23.76 6.31
C ILE A 9 15.63 22.27 6.71
N SER A 10 16.76 21.61 6.55
CA SER A 10 16.93 20.19 6.88
C SER A 10 16.78 19.91 8.37
N ILE A 11 16.66 18.64 8.74
CA ILE A 11 16.64 18.21 10.14
C ILE A 11 17.92 18.61 10.89
N THR A 12 19.06 18.70 10.15
CA THR A 12 20.36 19.12 10.72
C THR A 12 20.57 20.62 10.72
N GLY A 13 19.66 21.41 10.13
CA GLY A 13 19.73 22.87 10.07
C GLY A 13 20.41 23.41 8.82
N ASP A 14 20.76 22.56 7.86
CA ASP A 14 21.31 22.99 6.58
C ASP A 14 20.19 23.54 5.68
N THR A 15 20.52 24.54 4.85
CA THR A 15 19.54 25.20 3.98
C THR A 15 19.69 24.69 2.54
N LEU A 16 18.56 24.28 1.94
CA LEU A 16 18.45 23.89 0.54
C LEU A 16 17.64 24.95 -0.22
N PRO A 17 18.16 25.54 -1.32
CA PRO A 17 17.40 26.43 -2.20
C PRO A 17 16.24 25.68 -2.88
N LEU A 18 15.05 26.32 -2.92
CA LEU A 18 13.90 25.88 -3.69
C LEU A 18 13.59 26.88 -4.80
N ASP A 19 13.59 26.41 -6.04
CA ASP A 19 13.39 27.23 -7.23
C ASP A 19 12.10 26.82 -7.96
N TYR A 20 11.22 27.79 -8.23
CA TYR A 20 9.96 27.55 -8.93
C TYR A 20 9.86 28.38 -10.20
N TYR A 21 9.58 27.70 -11.32
CA TYR A 21 9.45 28.28 -12.65
C TYR A 21 8.08 27.96 -13.21
N VAL A 22 7.19 28.95 -13.28
CA VAL A 22 5.80 28.75 -13.74
C VAL A 22 5.45 29.72 -14.86
N TYR A 23 4.43 29.39 -15.65
CA TYR A 23 3.90 30.35 -16.61
C TYR A 23 3.26 31.54 -15.87
N PRO A 24 3.43 32.76 -16.38
CA PRO A 24 3.00 33.97 -15.65
C PRO A 24 1.51 33.95 -15.26
N ASP A 25 0.66 33.42 -16.13
CA ASP A 25 -0.79 33.35 -15.91
C ASP A 25 -1.20 32.27 -14.88
N HIS A 26 -0.28 31.38 -14.51
CA HIS A 26 -0.54 30.28 -13.57
C HIS A 26 -0.01 30.56 -12.16
N TYR A 27 0.74 31.63 -11.95
CA TYR A 27 1.40 31.90 -10.66
C TYR A 27 0.43 31.84 -9.47
N GLU A 28 -0.68 32.57 -9.54
CA GLU A 28 -1.69 32.58 -8.47
C GLU A 28 -2.38 31.24 -8.27
N ILE A 29 -2.43 30.38 -9.30
CA ILE A 29 -3.09 29.07 -9.25
C ILE A 29 -2.22 28.04 -8.53
N VAL A 30 -0.89 28.11 -8.74
CA VAL A 30 0.02 27.08 -8.26
C VAL A 30 0.67 27.43 -6.92
N TYR A 31 0.71 28.72 -6.58
CA TYR A 31 1.54 29.25 -5.50
C TYR A 31 1.32 28.54 -4.18
N ASP A 32 0.07 28.45 -3.72
CA ASP A 32 -0.27 27.85 -2.42
C ASP A 32 0.13 26.37 -2.32
N ASN A 33 -0.09 25.61 -3.41
CA ASN A 33 0.28 24.19 -3.43
C ASN A 33 1.79 23.98 -3.51
N TYR A 34 2.50 24.80 -4.28
CA TYR A 34 3.95 24.67 -4.37
C TYR A 34 4.67 25.09 -3.07
N LEU A 35 4.09 25.96 -2.25
CA LEU A 35 4.61 26.28 -0.93
C LEU A 35 4.58 25.07 0.02
N LEU A 36 3.71 24.10 -0.22
CA LEU A 36 3.65 22.86 0.59
C LEU A 36 4.83 21.91 0.32
N THR A 37 5.60 22.13 -0.74
CA THR A 37 6.79 21.32 -1.08
C THR A 37 7.72 21.15 0.11
N LYS A 38 8.03 22.21 0.84
CA LYS A 38 8.91 22.16 2.01
C LYS A 38 8.32 21.37 3.19
N ASN A 39 6.99 21.38 3.35
CA ASN A 39 6.31 20.56 4.33
C ASN A 39 6.39 19.07 3.95
N MET A 40 6.16 18.75 2.67
CA MET A 40 6.33 17.40 2.14
C MET A 40 7.77 16.91 2.30
N MET A 41 8.77 17.77 2.02
CA MET A 41 10.19 17.45 2.26
C MET A 41 10.45 17.10 3.73
N THR A 42 9.87 17.85 4.66
CA THR A 42 10.01 17.56 6.11
C THR A 42 9.42 16.19 6.47
N VAL A 43 8.23 15.87 5.95
CA VAL A 43 7.58 14.57 6.16
C VAL A 43 8.43 13.44 5.59
N PHE A 44 8.91 13.59 4.35
CA PHE A 44 9.68 12.55 3.68
C PHE A 44 11.08 12.39 4.29
N ALA A 45 11.73 13.49 4.72
CA ALA A 45 12.99 13.43 5.43
C ALA A 45 12.87 12.69 6.77
N ASP A 46 11.77 12.88 7.51
CA ASP A 46 11.50 12.11 8.73
C ASP A 46 11.32 10.61 8.45
N LYS A 47 10.69 10.25 7.35
CA LYS A 47 10.31 8.87 7.02
C LYS A 47 11.35 8.11 6.21
N PHE A 48 12.02 8.78 5.27
CA PHE A 48 12.94 8.16 4.29
C PHE A 48 14.42 8.47 4.58
N GLY A 49 14.70 9.43 5.43
CA GLY A 49 16.02 10.06 5.58
C GLY A 49 16.09 11.41 4.84
N GLU A 50 17.09 12.23 5.15
CA GLU A 50 17.19 13.58 4.61
C GLU A 50 17.20 13.60 3.08
N TYR A 51 16.78 14.73 2.49
CA TYR A 51 16.75 14.93 1.05
C TYR A 51 18.12 14.60 0.43
N PRO A 52 18.17 13.67 -0.56
CA PRO A 52 19.46 13.12 -0.98
C PRO A 52 20.39 14.11 -1.69
N PHE A 53 19.86 15.20 -2.24
CA PHE A 53 20.61 16.16 -3.02
C PHE A 53 20.77 17.52 -2.29
N MET A 54 20.98 17.49 -0.97
CA MET A 54 21.14 18.69 -0.12
C MET A 54 22.26 19.64 -0.58
N ASN A 55 23.25 19.16 -1.32
CA ASN A 55 24.33 19.98 -1.86
C ASN A 55 23.99 20.70 -3.17
N GLU A 56 22.76 20.52 -3.68
CA GLU A 56 22.30 21.10 -4.94
C GLU A 56 21.14 22.06 -4.67
N LYS A 57 19.93 21.69 -5.08
CA LYS A 57 18.68 22.41 -4.90
C LYS A 57 17.50 21.45 -5.07
N TYR A 58 16.29 21.96 -4.91
CA TYR A 58 15.08 21.32 -5.45
C TYR A 58 14.16 22.41 -6.05
N GLY A 59 13.09 21.98 -6.68
CA GLY A 59 12.03 22.86 -7.15
C GLY A 59 11.19 22.27 -8.27
N HIS A 60 10.41 23.14 -8.88
CA HIS A 60 9.47 22.75 -9.93
C HIS A 60 9.63 23.65 -11.16
N VAL A 61 9.57 23.05 -12.34
CA VAL A 61 9.43 23.76 -13.60
C VAL A 61 8.16 23.32 -14.29
N GLU A 62 7.28 24.28 -14.57
CA GLU A 62 6.06 24.00 -15.30
C GLU A 62 6.34 23.67 -16.77
N PHE A 63 5.65 22.66 -17.33
CA PHE A 63 5.73 22.28 -18.72
C PHE A 63 4.35 22.01 -19.33
N GLY A 64 4.25 22.05 -20.65
CA GLY A 64 2.97 22.06 -21.37
C GLY A 64 2.33 20.67 -21.62
N ARG A 65 2.58 19.67 -20.75
CA ARG A 65 1.98 18.33 -20.84
C ARG A 65 1.36 17.98 -19.50
N GLY A 66 0.39 17.05 -19.47
CA GLY A 66 -0.15 16.54 -18.21
C GLY A 66 0.80 15.57 -17.51
N GLY A 67 0.61 15.35 -16.20
CA GLY A 67 1.47 14.53 -15.35
C GLY A 67 2.71 15.28 -14.87
N GLY A 68 3.70 14.55 -14.41
CA GLY A 68 4.98 15.09 -14.01
C GLY A 68 6.15 14.30 -14.60
N MET A 69 7.36 14.71 -14.26
CA MET A 69 8.59 13.99 -14.55
C MET A 69 9.61 14.35 -13.48
N GLU A 70 10.11 13.34 -12.85
CA GLU A 70 10.96 13.38 -11.65
C GLU A 70 12.42 13.75 -11.93
N HIS A 71 12.68 14.70 -12.85
CA HIS A 71 14.05 15.11 -13.11
C HIS A 71 14.77 15.44 -11.81
N GLN A 72 15.97 14.90 -11.64
CA GLN A 72 16.75 15.09 -10.43
C GLN A 72 16.88 16.58 -10.11
N THR A 73 16.59 16.95 -8.87
CA THR A 73 16.69 18.31 -8.31
C THR A 73 15.76 19.38 -8.91
N ILE A 74 14.93 19.04 -9.91
CA ILE A 74 13.90 19.93 -10.45
C ILE A 74 12.82 19.15 -11.17
N SER A 75 11.69 18.88 -10.53
CA SER A 75 10.59 18.15 -11.14
C SER A 75 9.86 18.99 -12.20
N SER A 76 9.56 18.38 -13.35
CA SER A 76 8.73 19.01 -14.38
C SER A 76 7.27 18.76 -14.10
N MET A 77 6.47 19.81 -13.99
CA MET A 77 5.10 19.77 -13.49
C MET A 77 4.11 20.15 -14.58
N GLY A 78 3.24 19.22 -14.99
CA GLY A 78 2.13 19.46 -15.90
C GLY A 78 0.78 19.58 -15.18
N GLY A 79 0.81 19.70 -13.86
CA GLY A 79 -0.33 19.87 -12.97
C GLY A 79 0.11 20.45 -11.64
N TYR A 80 -0.85 20.76 -10.76
CA TYR A 80 -0.59 21.55 -9.54
C TYR A 80 -1.18 20.90 -8.30
N SER A 81 -1.69 19.66 -8.41
CA SER A 81 -2.26 18.96 -7.26
C SER A 81 -1.18 18.60 -6.25
N GLN A 82 -1.54 18.61 -4.98
CA GLN A 82 -0.63 18.20 -3.90
C GLN A 82 -0.13 16.76 -4.11
N TRP A 83 -0.98 15.86 -4.60
CA TRP A 83 -0.59 14.48 -4.90
C TRP A 83 0.50 14.40 -5.97
N LEU A 84 0.37 15.16 -7.07
CA LEU A 84 1.42 15.20 -8.09
C LEU A 84 2.73 15.75 -7.52
N ILE A 85 2.68 16.81 -6.70
CA ILE A 85 3.87 17.37 -6.06
C ILE A 85 4.52 16.31 -5.14
N ALA A 86 3.74 15.61 -4.32
CA ALA A 86 4.23 14.56 -3.43
C ALA A 86 4.81 13.37 -4.21
N HIS A 87 4.20 12.99 -5.35
CA HIS A 87 4.69 11.96 -6.26
C HIS A 87 6.08 12.30 -6.82
N GLU A 88 6.19 13.43 -7.48
CA GLU A 88 7.44 13.87 -8.13
C GLU A 88 8.55 14.17 -7.10
N LEU A 89 8.19 14.65 -5.91
CA LEU A 89 9.14 14.81 -4.82
C LEU A 89 9.58 13.45 -4.25
N GLY A 90 8.65 12.50 -4.08
CA GLY A 90 8.94 11.15 -3.59
C GLY A 90 9.97 10.43 -4.45
N HIS A 91 9.92 10.65 -5.76
CA HIS A 91 10.90 10.12 -6.71
C HIS A 91 12.34 10.60 -6.45
N GLN A 92 12.57 11.70 -5.74
CA GLN A 92 13.94 12.11 -5.43
C GLN A 92 14.66 11.07 -4.55
N TRP A 93 13.92 10.30 -3.73
CA TRP A 93 14.44 9.13 -3.03
C TRP A 93 14.28 7.86 -3.88
N TRP A 94 13.07 7.61 -4.41
CA TRP A 94 12.68 6.35 -5.06
C TRP A 94 12.56 6.53 -6.58
N GLY A 95 13.71 6.51 -7.24
CA GLY A 95 13.88 6.79 -8.66
C GLY A 95 15.20 7.50 -8.93
N ASN A 96 15.55 8.51 -8.12
CA ASN A 96 16.77 9.30 -8.31
C ASN A 96 17.90 8.90 -7.35
N LEU A 97 17.64 8.74 -6.05
CA LEU A 97 18.64 8.23 -5.11
C LEU A 97 18.87 6.72 -5.34
N VAL A 98 17.80 5.95 -5.37
CA VAL A 98 17.81 4.51 -5.70
C VAL A 98 16.94 4.31 -6.93
N THR A 99 17.54 4.00 -8.06
CA THR A 99 16.86 3.79 -9.34
C THR A 99 16.53 2.30 -9.54
N CYS A 100 15.42 1.95 -10.16
CA CYS A 100 15.17 0.56 -10.55
C CYS A 100 16.23 0.08 -11.56
N LYS A 101 16.80 -1.11 -11.33
CA LYS A 101 17.89 -1.71 -12.15
C LYS A 101 17.49 -1.98 -13.60
N SER A 102 16.20 -2.21 -13.81
CA SER A 102 15.57 -2.31 -15.14
C SER A 102 14.09 -1.97 -15.01
N PHE A 103 13.43 -1.64 -16.12
CA PHE A 103 12.00 -1.37 -16.13
C PHE A 103 11.10 -2.57 -15.73
N ASN A 104 11.67 -3.78 -15.63
CA ASN A 104 10.97 -4.90 -15.02
C ASN A 104 10.60 -4.61 -13.54
N HIS A 105 11.42 -3.81 -12.87
CA HIS A 105 11.31 -3.44 -11.47
C HIS A 105 10.84 -1.97 -11.28
N ILE A 106 10.17 -1.38 -12.27
CA ILE A 106 9.73 0.03 -12.25
C ILE A 106 8.81 0.34 -11.05
N TRP A 107 8.16 -0.65 -10.48
CA TRP A 107 7.34 -0.54 -9.29
C TRP A 107 8.11 0.04 -8.08
N LEU A 108 9.45 -0.17 -8.04
CA LEU A 108 10.33 0.43 -7.03
C LEU A 108 10.40 1.96 -7.13
N ASN A 109 10.17 2.52 -8.31
CA ASN A 109 10.03 3.95 -8.52
C ASN A 109 8.56 4.36 -8.31
N GLU A 110 7.66 3.89 -9.15
CA GLU A 110 6.28 4.38 -9.25
C GLU A 110 5.40 3.99 -8.05
N GLY A 111 5.59 2.76 -7.53
CA GLY A 111 4.88 2.30 -6.33
C GLY A 111 5.26 3.10 -5.09
N PHE A 112 6.54 3.44 -4.93
CA PHE A 112 7.00 4.28 -3.83
C PHE A 112 6.62 5.75 -4.00
N ALA A 113 6.61 6.28 -5.23
CA ALA A 113 6.09 7.61 -5.49
C ALA A 113 4.58 7.69 -5.17
N ARG A 114 3.80 6.68 -5.54
CA ARG A 114 2.39 6.54 -5.16
C ARG A 114 2.21 6.43 -3.64
N PHE A 115 3.08 5.70 -2.95
CA PHE A 115 3.09 5.63 -1.50
C PHE A 115 3.40 6.99 -0.84
N SER A 116 4.27 7.78 -1.46
CA SER A 116 4.60 9.14 -0.99
C SER A 116 3.39 10.08 -1.05
N GLU A 117 2.52 9.95 -2.07
CA GLU A 117 1.24 10.66 -2.12
C GLU A 117 0.35 10.33 -0.92
N ALA A 118 0.21 9.02 -0.62
CA ALA A 118 -0.58 8.56 0.51
C ALA A 118 0.02 9.02 1.85
N LEU A 119 1.34 8.98 1.98
CA LEU A 119 2.04 9.43 3.20
C LEU A 119 1.84 10.93 3.44
N TRP A 120 1.83 11.74 2.38
CA TRP A 120 1.46 13.15 2.48
C TRP A 120 0.00 13.33 2.90
N GLU A 121 -0.91 12.52 2.35
CA GLU A 121 -2.33 12.53 2.72
C GLU A 121 -2.53 12.18 4.21
N GLU A 122 -1.74 11.22 4.74
CA GLU A 122 -1.74 10.85 6.17
C GLU A 122 -1.32 12.01 7.06
N ASP A 123 -0.22 12.68 6.73
CA ASP A 123 0.31 13.80 7.51
C ASP A 123 -0.63 15.01 7.46
N TYR A 124 -1.14 15.34 6.28
CA TYR A 124 -1.92 16.55 6.05
C TYR A 124 -3.39 16.44 6.49
N ASN A 125 -4.02 15.27 6.29
CA ASN A 125 -5.45 15.03 6.53
C ASN A 125 -5.74 13.92 7.55
N GLY A 126 -4.72 13.22 8.04
CA GLY A 126 -4.84 12.16 9.05
C GLY A 126 -5.08 10.76 8.49
N PHE A 127 -5.00 9.77 9.39
CA PHE A 127 -5.00 8.33 9.03
C PHE A 127 -6.28 7.86 8.31
N GLU A 128 -7.46 8.42 8.63
CA GLU A 128 -8.69 8.07 7.91
C GLU A 128 -8.62 8.49 6.43
N SER A 129 -8.00 9.63 6.14
CA SER A 129 -7.79 10.10 4.77
C SER A 129 -6.79 9.21 4.03
N TYR A 130 -5.74 8.78 4.70
CA TYR A 130 -4.79 7.78 4.20
C TYR A 130 -5.47 6.45 3.83
N LYS A 131 -6.35 5.91 4.69
CA LYS A 131 -7.11 4.71 4.38
C LYS A 131 -8.01 4.90 3.15
N ASN A 132 -8.71 6.03 3.08
CA ASN A 132 -9.56 6.37 1.96
C ASN A 132 -8.77 6.56 0.65
N TYR A 133 -7.55 7.10 0.74
CA TYR A 133 -6.65 7.18 -0.41
C TYR A 133 -6.43 5.79 -1.03
N TRP A 134 -6.10 4.78 -0.23
CA TRP A 134 -5.88 3.42 -0.71
C TRP A 134 -7.15 2.77 -1.25
N ILE A 135 -8.29 2.94 -0.59
CA ILE A 135 -9.59 2.44 -1.08
C ILE A 135 -9.89 2.98 -2.48
N ASN A 136 -9.64 4.27 -2.71
CA ASN A 136 -9.90 4.92 -4.00
C ASN A 136 -8.90 4.52 -5.10
N HIS A 137 -7.72 4.01 -4.74
CA HIS A 137 -6.69 3.54 -5.66
C HIS A 137 -6.57 2.01 -5.71
N ALA A 138 -7.55 1.27 -5.18
CA ALA A 138 -7.56 -0.18 -5.20
C ALA A 138 -7.76 -0.72 -6.63
N TYR A 139 -6.93 -1.68 -7.03
CA TYR A 139 -7.06 -2.38 -8.31
C TYR A 139 -7.30 -3.87 -8.08
N TYR A 140 -8.45 -4.34 -8.52
CA TYR A 140 -8.92 -5.72 -8.35
C TYR A 140 -8.83 -6.55 -9.65
N GLY A 141 -8.04 -6.10 -10.62
CA GLY A 141 -7.86 -6.78 -11.89
C GLY A 141 -6.69 -7.78 -11.89
N PRO A 142 -6.50 -8.46 -13.03
CA PRO A 142 -5.38 -9.37 -13.24
C PRO A 142 -4.06 -8.61 -13.44
N GLY A 143 -2.95 -9.34 -13.43
CA GLY A 143 -1.61 -8.85 -13.72
C GLY A 143 -0.72 -8.74 -12.50
N THR A 144 0.57 -8.71 -12.78
CA THR A 144 1.66 -8.60 -11.81
C THR A 144 2.19 -7.17 -11.79
N ILE A 145 2.81 -6.76 -10.69
CA ILE A 145 3.52 -5.46 -10.65
C ILE A 145 4.94 -5.57 -11.21
N TYR A 146 5.50 -6.78 -11.24
CA TYR A 146 6.69 -7.07 -12.02
C TYR A 146 6.35 -7.01 -13.51
N VAL A 147 7.09 -6.21 -14.28
CA VAL A 147 6.87 -6.03 -15.73
C VAL A 147 7.64 -7.09 -16.49
N GLU A 148 6.94 -8.06 -17.09
CA GLU A 148 7.60 -9.13 -17.85
C GLU A 148 8.23 -8.61 -19.15
N ASN A 149 7.56 -7.71 -19.85
CA ASN A 149 8.04 -7.13 -21.11
C ASN A 149 8.42 -5.67 -20.95
N ALA A 150 9.67 -5.43 -20.58
CA ALA A 150 10.24 -4.10 -20.39
C ALA A 150 10.47 -3.29 -21.69
N ASP A 151 10.17 -3.86 -22.88
CA ASP A 151 10.13 -3.12 -24.15
C ASP A 151 8.74 -2.50 -24.42
N ASN A 152 7.73 -2.86 -23.62
CA ASN A 152 6.36 -2.38 -23.79
C ASN A 152 6.08 -1.22 -22.84
N VAL A 153 6.14 0.01 -23.36
CA VAL A 153 5.92 1.26 -22.59
C VAL A 153 4.57 1.27 -21.86
N SER A 154 3.51 0.71 -22.44
CA SER A 154 2.19 0.67 -21.77
C SER A 154 2.12 -0.35 -20.64
N GLN A 155 2.99 -1.34 -20.58
CA GLN A 155 3.13 -2.23 -19.43
C GLN A 155 4.03 -1.62 -18.35
N ILE A 156 5.10 -0.92 -18.76
CA ILE A 156 6.00 -0.23 -17.83
C ILE A 156 5.22 0.81 -17.01
N PHE A 157 4.40 1.62 -17.68
CA PHE A 157 3.63 2.71 -17.07
C PHE A 157 2.13 2.38 -17.02
N ASP A 158 1.78 1.16 -16.57
CA ASP A 158 0.40 0.77 -16.32
C ASP A 158 -0.09 1.36 -15.01
N LEU A 159 -1.01 2.35 -15.09
CA LEU A 159 -1.53 3.06 -13.93
C LEU A 159 -2.09 2.13 -12.84
N ASN A 160 -2.70 1.02 -13.24
CA ASN A 160 -3.34 0.08 -12.31
C ASN A 160 -2.33 -0.86 -11.64
N LEU A 161 -1.30 -1.29 -12.36
CA LEU A 161 -0.35 -2.28 -11.88
C LEU A 161 0.89 -1.62 -11.27
N THR A 162 1.67 -0.88 -12.07
CA THR A 162 2.97 -0.36 -11.63
C THR A 162 2.87 0.87 -10.74
N TYR A 163 1.70 1.54 -10.69
CA TYR A 163 1.40 2.65 -9.77
C TYR A 163 0.47 2.20 -8.64
N ASN A 164 -0.82 1.97 -8.93
CA ASN A 164 -1.84 1.78 -7.91
C ASN A 164 -1.61 0.50 -7.10
N LYS A 165 -1.54 -0.67 -7.76
CA LYS A 165 -1.30 -1.94 -7.07
C LYS A 165 0.09 -1.99 -6.45
N ALA A 166 1.10 -1.43 -7.10
CA ALA A 166 2.46 -1.33 -6.56
C ALA A 166 2.50 -0.48 -5.28
N GLY A 167 1.87 0.70 -5.28
CA GLY A 167 1.74 1.50 -4.06
C GLY A 167 0.97 0.78 -2.95
N TRP A 168 -0.09 0.02 -3.30
CA TRP A 168 -0.80 -0.86 -2.37
C TRP A 168 0.12 -1.91 -1.75
N VAL A 169 1.04 -2.48 -2.53
CA VAL A 169 1.99 -3.48 -2.00
C VAL A 169 2.96 -2.83 -1.01
N VAL A 170 3.44 -1.62 -1.27
CA VAL A 170 4.25 -0.86 -0.30
C VAL A 170 3.46 -0.57 0.98
N HIS A 171 2.18 -0.17 0.86
CA HIS A 171 1.28 0.01 1.99
C HIS A 171 1.06 -1.28 2.79
N MET A 172 0.81 -2.41 2.12
CA MET A 172 0.66 -3.72 2.77
C MET A 172 1.94 -4.13 3.51
N LEU A 173 3.11 -3.87 2.92
CA LEU A 173 4.39 -4.18 3.54
C LEU A 173 4.59 -3.37 4.84
N ARG A 174 4.16 -2.09 4.87
CA ARG A 174 4.08 -1.28 6.09
C ARG A 174 3.20 -1.96 7.16
N GLY A 175 2.05 -2.49 6.77
CA GLY A 175 1.16 -3.23 7.67
C GLY A 175 1.76 -4.53 8.21
N VAL A 176 2.51 -5.25 7.38
CA VAL A 176 3.19 -6.51 7.75
C VAL A 176 4.35 -6.27 8.73
N MET A 177 5.16 -5.24 8.48
CA MET A 177 6.37 -4.94 9.26
C MET A 177 6.08 -4.07 10.49
N GLY A 178 4.98 -3.33 10.47
CA GLY A 178 4.69 -2.25 11.43
C GLY A 178 5.46 -0.97 11.14
N ASP A 179 4.90 0.17 11.52
CA ASP A 179 5.39 1.51 11.17
C ASP A 179 6.87 1.72 11.48
N SER A 180 7.29 1.44 12.70
CA SER A 180 8.67 1.71 13.12
C SER A 180 9.69 0.95 12.28
N THR A 181 9.48 -0.36 12.11
CA THR A 181 10.38 -1.23 11.35
C THR A 181 10.35 -0.89 9.86
N PHE A 182 9.17 -0.58 9.32
CA PHE A 182 9.03 -0.22 7.92
C PHE A 182 9.79 1.07 7.57
N PHE A 183 9.62 2.14 8.33
CA PHE A 183 10.33 3.39 8.06
C PHE A 183 11.83 3.31 8.36
N GLU A 184 12.25 2.49 9.33
CA GLU A 184 13.67 2.16 9.52
C GLU A 184 14.25 1.43 8.30
N THR A 185 13.48 0.52 7.72
CA THR A 185 13.85 -0.18 6.48
C THR A 185 14.03 0.80 5.32
N LEU A 186 13.12 1.76 5.13
CA LEU A 186 13.26 2.75 4.06
C LEU A 186 14.51 3.61 4.25
N LYS A 187 14.79 4.06 5.47
CA LYS A 187 16.04 4.77 5.79
C LYS A 187 17.28 3.92 5.50
N SER A 188 17.24 2.65 5.88
CA SER A 188 18.34 1.70 5.62
C SER A 188 18.52 1.45 4.12
N TYR A 189 17.42 1.35 3.36
CA TYR A 189 17.45 1.17 1.91
C TYR A 189 18.05 2.40 1.21
N GLY A 190 17.60 3.61 1.55
CA GLY A 190 18.11 4.87 0.98
C GLY A 190 19.54 5.23 1.42
N SER A 191 20.06 4.63 2.51
CA SER A 191 21.43 4.86 3.00
C SER A 191 22.37 3.68 2.78
N ASN A 192 21.94 2.62 2.10
CA ASN A 192 22.76 1.46 1.80
C ASN A 192 23.86 1.82 0.80
N ASP A 193 25.12 1.64 1.18
CA ASP A 193 26.30 2.02 0.38
C ASP A 193 26.34 1.39 -1.03
N SER A 194 25.67 0.26 -1.23
CA SER A 194 25.60 -0.43 -2.52
C SER A 194 24.45 0.03 -3.41
N LEU A 195 23.40 0.64 -2.81
CA LEU A 195 22.14 0.96 -3.47
C LEU A 195 21.92 2.46 -3.60
N ALA A 196 22.36 3.28 -2.64
CA ALA A 196 22.26 4.72 -2.68
C ALA A 196 23.11 5.30 -3.84
N TYR A 197 22.53 6.24 -4.59
CA TYR A 197 23.08 6.81 -5.83
C TYR A 197 23.43 5.74 -6.88
N ASN A 198 22.69 4.63 -6.86
CA ASN A 198 22.87 3.48 -7.73
C ASN A 198 21.50 2.89 -8.09
N SER A 199 21.46 1.62 -8.44
CA SER A 199 20.23 0.92 -8.84
C SER A 199 19.98 -0.33 -7.99
N ALA A 200 18.70 -0.67 -7.82
CA ALA A 200 18.24 -1.85 -7.12
C ALA A 200 17.20 -2.63 -7.94
N ASP A 201 17.11 -3.92 -7.70
CA ASP A 201 16.01 -4.76 -8.14
C ASP A 201 15.11 -5.15 -6.95
N THR A 202 14.09 -5.95 -7.21
CA THR A 202 13.13 -6.40 -6.19
C THR A 202 13.81 -7.19 -5.07
N GLU A 203 14.80 -8.03 -5.41
CA GLU A 203 15.49 -8.86 -4.43
C GLU A 203 16.39 -8.00 -3.53
N ASP A 204 17.09 -7.01 -4.10
CA ASP A 204 17.89 -6.06 -3.32
C ASP A 204 17.04 -5.35 -2.25
N PHE A 205 15.81 -4.93 -2.60
CA PHE A 205 14.90 -4.31 -1.64
C PHE A 205 14.37 -5.31 -0.61
N LYS A 206 14.00 -6.55 -1.04
CA LYS A 206 13.57 -7.62 -0.13
C LYS A 206 14.64 -7.94 0.89
N ASP A 207 15.90 -8.09 0.46
CA ASP A 207 17.03 -8.38 1.35
C ASP A 207 17.18 -7.32 2.46
N VAL A 208 16.98 -6.03 2.13
CA VAL A 208 16.98 -4.96 3.14
C VAL A 208 15.79 -5.09 4.08
N CYS A 209 14.59 -5.39 3.56
CA CYS A 209 13.39 -5.59 4.39
C CYS A 209 13.59 -6.73 5.39
N GLU A 210 14.12 -7.87 4.96
CA GLU A 210 14.37 -9.03 5.80
C GLU A 210 15.49 -8.78 6.81
N ALA A 211 16.57 -8.11 6.40
CA ALA A 211 17.69 -7.78 7.28
C ALA A 211 17.27 -6.86 8.44
N VAL A 212 16.38 -5.89 8.19
CA VAL A 212 15.93 -4.94 9.23
C VAL A 212 14.80 -5.53 10.08
N SER A 213 13.84 -6.23 9.46
CA SER A 213 12.66 -6.75 10.17
C SER A 213 12.90 -8.09 10.87
N GLY A 214 13.82 -8.89 10.36
CA GLY A 214 13.99 -10.28 10.78
C GLY A 214 12.86 -11.22 10.33
N LEU A 215 11.96 -10.76 9.46
CA LEU A 215 10.86 -11.55 8.91
C LEU A 215 11.33 -12.31 7.67
N ASP A 216 10.71 -13.47 7.42
CA ASP A 216 10.75 -14.14 6.13
C ASP A 216 9.65 -13.53 5.24
N LEU A 217 10.03 -12.83 4.19
CA LEU A 217 9.14 -12.12 3.28
C LEU A 217 9.04 -12.78 1.89
N ASP A 218 9.66 -13.95 1.68
CA ASP A 218 9.63 -14.67 0.41
C ASP A 218 8.19 -14.83 -0.12
N ALA A 219 7.29 -15.35 0.72
CA ALA A 219 5.90 -15.54 0.31
C ALA A 219 5.18 -14.22 -0.01
N PHE A 220 5.49 -13.14 0.70
CA PHE A 220 4.91 -11.83 0.43
C PHE A 220 5.35 -11.32 -0.95
N PHE A 221 6.65 -11.31 -1.22
CA PHE A 221 7.18 -10.82 -2.50
C PHE A 221 6.73 -11.70 -3.68
N ASP A 222 6.81 -13.03 -3.54
CA ASP A 222 6.33 -13.96 -4.57
C ASP A 222 4.86 -13.74 -4.93
N GLN A 223 4.01 -13.54 -3.94
CA GLN A 223 2.56 -13.44 -4.12
C GLN A 223 2.10 -12.08 -4.60
N TRP A 224 2.75 -11.00 -4.15
CA TRP A 224 2.28 -9.64 -4.41
C TRP A 224 3.05 -8.92 -5.52
N ILE A 225 4.32 -9.27 -5.76
CA ILE A 225 5.14 -8.67 -6.82
C ILE A 225 5.08 -9.52 -8.10
N TYR A 226 5.39 -10.80 -7.97
CA TYR A 226 5.42 -11.74 -9.09
C TYR A 226 4.10 -12.45 -9.32
N GLY A 227 3.22 -12.50 -8.31
CA GLY A 227 1.88 -13.05 -8.36
C GLY A 227 0.84 -12.05 -8.82
N ALA A 228 -0.26 -12.59 -9.37
CA ALA A 228 -1.40 -11.80 -9.83
C ALA A 228 -2.57 -11.87 -8.83
N PHE A 229 -3.50 -10.91 -8.95
CA PHE A 229 -4.74 -10.83 -8.21
C PHE A 229 -4.58 -10.47 -6.71
N TYR A 230 -5.50 -10.94 -5.86
CA TYR A 230 -5.69 -10.58 -4.45
C TYR A 230 -6.55 -11.65 -3.75
N PRO A 231 -6.58 -11.75 -2.42
CA PRO A 231 -7.42 -12.67 -1.68
C PRO A 231 -8.89 -12.23 -1.62
N LYS A 232 -9.80 -13.21 -1.69
CA LYS A 232 -11.24 -13.06 -1.43
C LYS A 232 -11.59 -13.86 -0.19
N TYR A 233 -11.77 -13.18 0.92
CA TYR A 233 -12.06 -13.80 2.20
C TYR A 233 -13.56 -13.98 2.39
N ALA A 234 -13.98 -15.21 2.75
CA ALA A 234 -15.27 -15.47 3.38
C ALA A 234 -15.04 -15.67 4.88
N VAL A 235 -15.79 -14.94 5.69
CA VAL A 235 -15.62 -14.92 7.14
C VAL A 235 -16.91 -15.31 7.81
N SER A 236 -16.85 -16.30 8.71
CA SER A 236 -17.94 -16.64 9.61
C SER A 236 -17.44 -16.77 11.04
N TRP A 237 -18.32 -16.61 11.99
CA TRP A 237 -17.99 -16.76 13.39
C TRP A 237 -19.14 -17.33 14.22
N GLN A 238 -18.81 -17.97 15.31
CA GLN A 238 -19.77 -18.52 16.27
C GLN A 238 -19.17 -18.57 17.67
N LEU A 239 -20.02 -18.66 18.68
CA LEU A 239 -19.58 -19.04 20.02
C LEU A 239 -19.63 -20.57 20.14
N ASN A 240 -18.57 -21.16 20.68
CA ASN A 240 -18.54 -22.59 20.98
C ASN A 240 -19.27 -22.90 22.31
N ASN A 241 -19.26 -24.18 22.71
CA ASN A 241 -19.94 -24.62 23.94
C ASN A 241 -19.33 -24.07 25.25
N GLN A 242 -18.16 -23.42 25.17
CA GLN A 242 -17.47 -22.75 26.29
C GLN A 242 -17.65 -21.22 26.24
N ASP A 243 -18.56 -20.72 25.41
CA ASP A 243 -18.75 -19.28 25.15
C ASP A 243 -17.47 -18.59 24.63
N GLU A 244 -16.61 -19.31 23.92
CA GLU A 244 -15.43 -18.76 23.25
C GLU A 244 -15.75 -18.45 21.79
N LEU A 245 -15.21 -17.31 21.31
CA LEU A 245 -15.37 -16.88 19.91
C LEU A 245 -14.47 -17.71 19.00
N VAL A 246 -15.08 -18.38 18.04
CA VAL A 246 -14.40 -19.12 16.98
C VAL A 246 -14.71 -18.44 15.65
N ILE A 247 -13.68 -18.13 14.88
CA ILE A 247 -13.76 -17.47 13.58
C ILE A 247 -13.22 -18.42 12.53
N ASP A 248 -13.96 -18.58 11.44
CA ASP A 248 -13.54 -19.30 10.24
C ASP A 248 -13.20 -18.27 9.15
N ILE A 249 -12.04 -18.38 8.55
CA ILE A 249 -11.60 -17.57 7.41
C ILE A 249 -11.27 -18.51 6.26
N GLU A 250 -11.95 -18.31 5.13
CA GLU A 250 -11.73 -19.07 3.90
C GLU A 250 -11.38 -18.14 2.76
N GLN A 251 -10.31 -18.44 2.03
CA GLN A 251 -9.97 -17.79 0.76
C GLN A 251 -10.70 -18.50 -0.38
N GLN A 252 -11.67 -17.83 -1.00
CA GLN A 252 -12.60 -18.40 -2.00
C GLN A 252 -12.12 -18.29 -3.45
N GLN A 253 -11.07 -17.54 -3.74
CA GLN A 253 -10.54 -17.39 -5.08
C GLN A 253 -9.94 -18.70 -5.62
N SER A 254 -9.91 -18.87 -6.95
CA SER A 254 -9.41 -20.07 -7.62
C SER A 254 -7.94 -19.99 -8.08
N TRP A 255 -7.29 -18.85 -7.84
CA TRP A 255 -5.87 -18.65 -8.19
C TRP A 255 -4.97 -19.06 -7.02
N GLN A 256 -4.03 -18.24 -6.57
CA GLN A 256 -3.19 -18.55 -5.42
C GLN A 256 -3.88 -18.20 -4.09
N TYR A 257 -3.47 -18.83 -2.99
CA TYR A 257 -3.81 -18.41 -1.64
C TYR A 257 -2.71 -17.52 -1.09
N PHE A 258 -3.12 -16.39 -0.51
CA PHE A 258 -2.19 -15.39 0.02
C PHE A 258 -1.90 -15.65 1.50
N LYS A 259 -0.63 -15.51 1.87
CA LYS A 259 -0.20 -15.61 3.26
C LYS A 259 -0.06 -14.19 3.83
N MET A 260 -0.94 -13.83 4.76
CA MET A 260 -0.97 -12.48 5.33
C MET A 260 -1.26 -12.53 6.83
N PRO A 261 -0.63 -11.64 7.63
CA PRO A 261 -1.17 -11.32 8.94
C PRO A 261 -2.48 -10.55 8.75
N ILE A 262 -3.52 -10.95 9.49
CA ILE A 262 -4.85 -10.31 9.42
C ILE A 262 -5.20 -9.75 10.78
N GLN A 263 -5.54 -8.46 10.83
CA GLN A 263 -6.13 -7.83 12.00
C GLN A 263 -7.62 -8.16 12.07
N ILE A 264 -8.12 -8.43 13.27
CA ILE A 264 -9.53 -8.67 13.54
C ILE A 264 -9.95 -7.77 14.68
N ALA A 265 -11.00 -6.97 14.47
CA ALA A 265 -11.61 -6.18 15.52
C ALA A 265 -12.97 -6.77 15.88
N ILE A 266 -13.19 -6.98 17.19
CA ILE A 266 -14.47 -7.41 17.75
C ILE A 266 -15.06 -6.25 18.52
N ILE A 267 -16.13 -5.68 17.99
CA ILE A 267 -16.83 -4.55 18.60
C ILE A 267 -17.89 -5.09 19.54
N THR A 268 -17.81 -4.69 20.80
CA THR A 268 -18.80 -4.96 21.85
C THR A 268 -19.50 -3.66 22.26
N PRO A 269 -20.58 -3.68 23.04
CA PRO A 269 -21.20 -2.45 23.55
C PRO A 269 -20.30 -1.60 24.45
N PHE A 270 -19.17 -2.13 24.92
CA PHE A 270 -18.34 -1.51 25.93
C PHE A 270 -16.91 -1.24 25.45
N ASP A 271 -16.40 -2.04 24.51
CA ASP A 271 -15.01 -2.00 24.08
C ASP A 271 -14.82 -2.59 22.69
N THR A 272 -13.65 -2.35 22.07
CA THR A 272 -13.19 -3.02 20.86
C THR A 272 -11.98 -3.87 21.22
N LEU A 273 -12.09 -5.18 20.98
CA LEU A 273 -11.00 -6.13 21.18
C LEU A 273 -10.29 -6.37 19.86
N GLU A 274 -8.97 -6.26 19.85
CA GLU A 274 -8.15 -6.44 18.65
C GLU A 274 -7.30 -7.70 18.73
N TYR A 275 -7.26 -8.42 17.63
CA TYR A 275 -6.49 -9.66 17.46
C TYR A 275 -5.69 -9.61 16.17
N ASN A 276 -4.53 -10.27 16.16
CA ASN A 276 -3.74 -10.51 14.95
C ASN A 276 -3.61 -12.02 14.74
N VAL A 277 -4.03 -12.50 13.59
CA VAL A 277 -3.92 -13.91 13.21
C VAL A 277 -3.06 -14.06 11.95
N GLN A 278 -2.44 -15.22 11.78
CA GLN A 278 -1.66 -15.53 10.58
C GLN A 278 -2.49 -16.41 9.66
N ASN A 279 -2.91 -15.90 8.50
CA ASN A 279 -3.57 -16.70 7.49
C ASN A 279 -2.53 -17.27 6.54
N GLN A 280 -2.34 -18.60 6.59
CA GLN A 280 -1.27 -19.32 5.88
C GLN A 280 -1.81 -20.32 4.85
N SER A 281 -3.12 -20.57 4.84
CA SER A 281 -3.77 -21.57 4.00
C SER A 281 -5.13 -21.12 3.49
N GLN A 282 -5.75 -21.93 2.63
CA GLN A 282 -7.07 -21.65 2.07
C GLN A 282 -8.13 -21.48 3.14
N PHE A 283 -8.15 -22.38 4.13
CA PHE A 283 -9.10 -22.36 5.24
C PHE A 283 -8.37 -22.45 6.56
N GLU A 284 -8.72 -21.57 7.48
CA GLU A 284 -8.21 -21.60 8.84
C GLU A 284 -9.32 -21.21 9.84
N GLN A 285 -9.24 -21.83 11.01
CA GLN A 285 -10.12 -21.57 12.14
C GLN A 285 -9.31 -21.03 13.30
N TYR A 286 -9.80 -19.96 13.91
CA TYR A 286 -9.15 -19.30 15.05
C TYR A 286 -10.09 -19.29 16.26
N ASN A 287 -9.63 -19.83 17.39
CA ASN A 287 -10.31 -19.66 18.67
C ASN A 287 -9.70 -18.44 19.39
N LEU A 288 -10.47 -17.38 19.50
CA LEU A 288 -10.05 -16.11 20.13
C LEU A 288 -10.39 -16.04 21.64
N GLY A 289 -10.92 -17.11 22.21
CA GLY A 289 -11.31 -17.18 23.61
C GLY A 289 -12.63 -16.47 23.91
N SER A 290 -12.90 -16.26 25.19
CA SER A 290 -14.13 -15.57 25.63
C SER A 290 -14.00 -14.07 25.46
N VAL A 291 -14.97 -13.43 24.81
CA VAL A 291 -15.04 -11.97 24.65
C VAL A 291 -15.77 -11.28 25.81
N GLY A 292 -16.34 -12.04 26.73
CA GLY A 292 -16.97 -11.53 27.97
C GLY A 292 -18.19 -10.64 27.79
N SER A 293 -18.67 -10.45 26.55
CA SER A 293 -19.80 -9.59 26.19
C SER A 293 -20.46 -10.05 24.90
N SER A 294 -21.63 -9.49 24.59
CA SER A 294 -22.25 -9.69 23.28
C SER A 294 -21.44 -9.00 22.18
N ILE A 295 -21.30 -9.68 21.04
CA ILE A 295 -20.63 -9.15 19.86
C ILE A 295 -21.63 -8.31 19.06
N VAL A 296 -21.28 -7.05 18.81
CA VAL A 296 -22.05 -6.13 17.98
C VAL A 296 -21.65 -6.28 16.51
N GLU A 297 -20.32 -6.33 16.26
CA GLU A 297 -19.76 -6.42 14.93
C GLU A 297 -18.38 -7.11 14.97
N LEU A 298 -18.06 -7.83 13.90
CA LEU A 298 -16.72 -8.34 13.62
C LEU A 298 -16.21 -7.67 12.35
N GLN A 299 -15.02 -7.11 12.41
CA GLN A 299 -14.35 -6.49 11.27
C GLN A 299 -13.04 -7.22 10.98
N LEU A 300 -12.88 -7.70 9.74
CA LEU A 300 -11.63 -8.24 9.23
C LEU A 300 -10.81 -7.10 8.62
N ASP A 301 -9.58 -6.93 9.09
CA ASP A 301 -8.65 -5.87 8.65
C ASP A 301 -9.29 -4.46 8.71
N PRO A 302 -9.64 -3.98 9.92
CA PRO A 302 -10.37 -2.71 10.12
C PRO A 302 -9.56 -1.49 9.65
N ASN A 303 -8.25 -1.60 9.62
CA ASN A 303 -7.33 -0.56 9.15
C ASN A 303 -7.04 -0.63 7.66
N ASN A 304 -7.64 -1.60 6.96
CA ASN A 304 -7.50 -1.78 5.51
C ASN A 304 -6.05 -1.95 5.03
N TRP A 305 -5.26 -2.74 5.79
CA TRP A 305 -3.87 -3.04 5.43
C TRP A 305 -3.73 -3.99 4.23
N ILE A 306 -4.79 -4.71 3.84
CA ILE A 306 -4.73 -5.75 2.81
C ILE A 306 -5.62 -5.35 1.63
N LEU A 307 -5.10 -5.40 0.41
CA LEU A 307 -5.91 -5.34 -0.81
C LEU A 307 -6.72 -6.63 -0.92
N LYS A 308 -8.02 -6.58 -0.63
CA LYS A 308 -8.88 -7.75 -0.49
C LYS A 308 -10.34 -7.47 -0.82
N GLU A 309 -11.11 -8.54 -1.07
CA GLU A 309 -12.56 -8.56 -0.91
C GLU A 309 -12.93 -9.38 0.33
N VAL A 310 -13.98 -8.98 1.05
CA VAL A 310 -14.47 -9.71 2.23
C VAL A 310 -15.97 -9.92 2.12
N GLU A 311 -16.40 -11.16 2.32
CA GLU A 311 -17.82 -11.56 2.49
C GLU A 311 -18.03 -12.10 3.90
N TYR A 312 -18.98 -11.52 4.64
CA TYR A 312 -19.36 -12.04 5.96
C TYR A 312 -20.54 -12.98 5.81
N LEU A 313 -20.33 -14.25 6.16
CA LEU A 313 -21.33 -15.31 6.05
C LEU A 313 -22.19 -15.36 7.31
N THR A 314 -23.50 -15.48 7.12
CA THR A 314 -24.45 -15.75 8.21
C THR A 314 -24.62 -17.25 8.44
N LEU A 315 -25.15 -17.67 9.59
CA LEU A 315 -25.47 -19.09 9.86
C LEU A 315 -26.37 -19.70 8.80
N SER A 316 -27.23 -18.92 8.16
CA SER A 316 -28.08 -19.36 7.05
C SER A 316 -27.33 -19.70 5.78
N ASP A 317 -26.16 -19.13 5.58
CA ASP A 317 -25.32 -19.33 4.40
C ASP A 317 -24.43 -20.57 4.53
N ILE A 318 -24.13 -20.95 5.79
CA ILE A 318 -23.25 -22.08 6.13
C ILE A 318 -24.04 -23.41 6.13
N ILE A 319 -25.34 -23.37 6.44
CA ILE A 319 -26.20 -24.57 6.40
C ILE A 319 -26.54 -24.83 4.94
N PRO A 320 -26.10 -25.95 4.31
CA PRO A 320 -26.49 -26.25 2.95
C PRO A 320 -28.02 -26.29 2.88
N LYS A 321 -28.59 -25.50 1.94
CA LYS A 321 -30.03 -25.60 1.65
C LYS A 321 -30.33 -27.07 1.44
N LYS A 322 -31.03 -27.68 2.40
CA LYS A 322 -31.52 -29.07 2.25
C LYS A 322 -32.27 -29.10 0.94
N GLU A 323 -31.69 -29.71 -0.09
CA GLU A 323 -32.42 -30.07 -1.28
C GLU A 323 -33.68 -30.83 -0.76
N HIS A 324 -34.82 -30.37 -1.19
CA HIS A 324 -36.08 -31.05 -0.89
C HIS A 324 -35.96 -32.51 -1.39
N LEU A 325 -35.63 -33.41 -0.49
CA LEU A 325 -35.78 -34.86 -0.72
C LEU A 325 -37.23 -35.07 -1.11
N LYS A 326 -37.50 -35.21 -2.39
CA LYS A 326 -38.78 -35.66 -2.89
C LYS A 326 -38.95 -37.10 -2.41
N PHE A 327 -39.72 -37.28 -1.35
CA PHE A 327 -40.20 -38.61 -0.97
C PHE A 327 -41.14 -39.07 -2.08
N TYR A 328 -40.71 -40.05 -2.88
CA TYR A 328 -41.58 -40.79 -3.74
C TYR A 328 -42.31 -41.79 -2.85
N PRO A 329 -43.67 -41.85 -2.84
CA PRO A 329 -44.39 -42.86 -2.07
C PRO A 329 -44.00 -44.22 -2.64
N ALA A 330 -43.67 -45.16 -1.74
CA ALA A 330 -43.46 -46.55 -2.14
C ALA A 330 -44.76 -47.11 -2.72
N TYR A 331 -44.72 -47.51 -3.97
CA TYR A 331 -45.86 -48.30 -4.54
C TYR A 331 -45.92 -49.64 -3.85
N PRO A 332 -47.12 -50.10 -3.47
CA PRO A 332 -47.27 -51.45 -2.96
C PRO A 332 -46.98 -52.43 -4.07
N ASN A 333 -46.12 -53.40 -3.76
CA ASN A 333 -45.77 -54.52 -4.62
C ASN A 333 -46.99 -55.37 -4.86
N PRO A 334 -47.50 -55.63 -6.08
CA PRO A 334 -48.51 -56.57 -6.36
C PRO A 334 -47.86 -57.96 -6.55
N PHE A 335 -47.69 -58.69 -5.47
CA PHE A 335 -47.79 -60.19 -5.36
C PHE A 335 -47.28 -60.63 -3.99
#